data_b4ccbf33f9f811a8568a77091894c503
#
_entry.id   b4ccbf33f9f811a8568a77091894c503
#
_cell.length_a   1.000
_cell.length_b   1.000
_cell.length_c   1.000
_cell.angle_alpha   90.00
_cell.angle_beta   90.00
_cell.angle_gamma   90.00
#
_symmetry.space_group_name_H-M   'P 1'
#
loop_
_entity.id
_entity.type
_entity.pdbx_description
1 polymer ?
#
loop_
_entity_poly.entity_id
_entity_poly.type
_entity_poly.pdbx_seq_one_letter_code
_entity_poly.pdbx_strand_id
1 'polypeptide(L)'
;TKIPPHVAKAEFVLSLCEQIMGKEHILAGDKSLIDDALENIYKPLMESHYTAPCPTIKDLWMALNNQRDKRSKEIALALRIFATGSMQAFAQPTNVDMSNRLICFNIQSLGEQLKPVAMLSMLEYINTAVMSNERNDPKAATWVYFDEIYLLLRDSLSANFLYTSWKRFRKYNAYATGITQNVQDCLTNDTA
;
A
#
# COMPACT_ATOMS: atom_id res chain seq x y z
N THR A 1 3.50 17.73 15.80
CA THR A 1 4.72 17.05 15.29
C THR A 1 4.29 16.30 14.04
N LYS A 2 4.86 16.62 12.86
CA LYS A 2 4.59 15.86 11.63
C LYS A 2 5.23 14.48 11.76
N ILE A 3 4.46 13.43 11.53
CA ILE A 3 4.98 12.05 11.47
C ILE A 3 5.96 11.97 10.29
N PRO A 4 7.18 11.44 10.48
CA PRO A 4 8.14 11.26 9.38
C PRO A 4 7.58 10.36 8.28
N PRO A 5 7.91 10.59 6.99
CA PRO A 5 7.34 9.83 5.87
C PRO A 5 7.59 8.32 5.94
N HIS A 6 8.78 7.88 6.38
CA HIS A 6 9.07 6.46 6.53
C HIS A 6 8.16 5.80 7.57
N VAL A 7 7.91 6.46 8.72
CA VAL A 7 6.99 5.96 9.75
C VAL A 7 5.55 5.87 9.23
N ALA A 8 5.11 6.89 8.47
CA ALA A 8 3.77 6.89 7.87
C ALA A 8 3.59 5.76 6.83
N LYS A 9 4.66 5.33 6.18
CA LYS A 9 4.66 4.27 5.15
C LYS A 9 5.02 2.88 5.68
N ALA A 10 5.56 2.78 6.90
CA ALA A 10 6.04 1.50 7.45
C ALA A 10 4.94 0.44 7.50
N GLU A 11 3.73 0.78 7.95
CA GLU A 11 2.59 -0.14 8.00
C GLU A 11 2.23 -0.70 6.61
N PHE A 12 2.18 0.18 5.60
CA PHE A 12 1.91 -0.22 4.22
C PHE A 12 3.01 -1.14 3.66
N VAL A 13 4.30 -0.78 3.85
CA VAL A 13 5.41 -1.57 3.33
C VAL A 13 5.50 -2.93 4.02
N LEU A 14 5.25 -2.99 5.33
CA LEU A 14 5.16 -4.26 6.06
C LEU A 14 4.02 -5.13 5.50
N SER A 15 2.84 -4.57 5.29
CA SER A 15 1.71 -5.29 4.68
C SER A 15 2.04 -5.76 3.25
N LEU A 16 2.77 -4.97 2.48
CA LEU A 16 3.25 -5.35 1.15
C LEU A 16 4.23 -6.53 1.22
N CYS A 17 5.18 -6.50 2.15
CA CYS A 17 6.11 -7.61 2.36
C CYS A 17 5.38 -8.88 2.84
N GLU A 18 4.40 -8.74 3.74
CA GLU A 18 3.53 -9.84 4.18
C GLU A 18 2.72 -10.44 3.02
N GLN A 19 2.23 -9.58 2.11
CA GLN A 19 1.51 -10.03 0.91
C GLN A 19 2.39 -10.82 -0.07
N ILE A 20 3.65 -10.40 -0.23
CA ILE A 20 4.58 -11.02 -1.17
C ILE A 20 5.19 -12.31 -0.62
N MET A 21 5.52 -12.32 0.68
CA MET A 21 6.22 -13.44 1.31
C MET A 21 5.30 -14.45 2.00
N GLY A 22 4.08 -14.06 2.31
CA GLY A 22 3.20 -14.74 3.26
C GLY A 22 3.42 -14.24 4.69
N LYS A 23 2.32 -13.93 5.38
CA LYS A 23 2.35 -13.36 6.74
C LYS A 23 3.09 -14.25 7.75
N GLU A 24 2.99 -15.56 7.60
CA GLU A 24 3.64 -16.58 8.42
C GLU A 24 5.17 -16.61 8.25
N HIS A 25 5.69 -16.05 7.17
CA HIS A 25 7.12 -15.99 6.87
C HIS A 25 7.79 -14.68 7.31
N ILE A 26 7.01 -13.71 7.81
CA ILE A 26 7.56 -12.45 8.33
C ILE A 26 7.73 -12.57 9.84
N LEU A 27 8.96 -12.59 10.29
CA LEU A 27 9.32 -12.67 11.70
C LEU A 27 9.42 -11.26 12.34
N ALA A 28 9.43 -11.22 13.68
CA ALA A 28 9.56 -9.94 14.40
C ALA A 28 10.85 -9.17 14.03
N GLY A 29 11.97 -9.89 13.85
CA GLY A 29 13.24 -9.29 13.42
C GLY A 29 13.20 -8.73 11.99
N ASP A 30 12.41 -9.31 11.11
CA ASP A 30 12.27 -8.84 9.72
C ASP A 30 11.65 -7.44 9.67
N LYS A 31 10.72 -7.16 10.59
CA LYS A 31 10.10 -5.83 10.71
C LYS A 31 11.13 -4.75 11.02
N SER A 32 12.09 -5.04 11.89
CA SER A 32 13.19 -4.12 12.18
C SER A 32 14.11 -3.91 10.98
N LEU A 33 14.45 -4.98 10.25
CA LEU A 33 15.28 -4.89 9.04
C LEU A 33 14.62 -4.06 7.94
N ILE A 34 13.30 -4.20 7.79
CA ILE A 34 12.50 -3.43 6.84
C ILE A 34 12.42 -1.96 7.28
N ASP A 35 12.22 -1.70 8.58
CA ASP A 35 12.13 -0.35 9.13
C ASP A 35 13.46 0.41 8.97
N ASP A 36 14.59 -0.21 9.30
CA ASP A 36 15.92 0.33 9.06
C ASP A 36 16.17 0.65 7.58
N ALA A 37 15.71 -0.23 6.67
CA ALA A 37 15.84 0.01 5.24
C ALA A 37 14.97 1.20 4.80
N LEU A 38 13.75 1.33 5.32
CA LEU A 38 12.85 2.45 5.06
C LEU A 38 13.45 3.78 5.54
N GLU A 39 13.96 3.82 6.77
CA GLU A 39 14.61 5.02 7.30
C GLU A 39 15.74 5.47 6.35
N ASN A 40 16.60 4.54 5.94
CA ASN A 40 17.73 4.82 5.06
C ASN A 40 17.30 5.38 3.70
N ILE A 41 16.29 4.80 3.04
CA ILE A 41 15.87 5.25 1.70
C ILE A 41 15.07 6.57 1.74
N TYR A 42 14.40 6.87 2.86
CA TYR A 42 13.67 8.13 3.03
C TYR A 42 14.55 9.29 3.50
N LYS A 43 15.76 9.02 4.00
CA LYS A 43 16.69 10.04 4.50
C LYS A 43 17.00 11.14 3.46
N PRO A 44 17.34 10.83 2.18
CA PRO A 44 17.58 11.87 1.18
C PRO A 44 16.34 12.75 0.92
N LEU A 45 15.14 12.16 0.94
CA LEU A 45 13.90 12.91 0.77
C LEU A 45 13.67 13.88 1.94
N MET A 46 13.95 13.46 3.17
CA MET A 46 13.82 14.33 4.35
C MET A 46 14.88 15.43 4.38
N GLU A 47 16.14 15.11 4.07
CA GLU A 47 17.25 16.05 4.04
C GLU A 47 17.09 17.11 2.93
N SER A 48 16.47 16.75 1.81
CA SER A 48 16.17 17.66 0.71
C SER A 48 14.91 18.53 0.93
N HIS A 49 14.32 18.50 2.12
CA HIS A 49 13.03 19.17 2.40
C HIS A 49 11.92 18.73 1.43
N TYR A 50 11.87 17.43 1.13
CA TYR A 50 10.88 16.78 0.25
C TYR A 50 10.95 17.16 -1.23
N THR A 51 12.12 17.63 -1.70
CA THR A 51 12.35 17.92 -3.12
C THR A 51 12.96 16.75 -3.90
N ALA A 52 13.62 15.82 -3.20
CA ALA A 52 14.14 14.60 -3.82
C ALA A 52 12.99 13.65 -4.25
N PRO A 53 13.22 12.76 -5.24
CA PRO A 53 12.24 11.76 -5.64
C PRO A 53 11.81 10.86 -4.47
N CYS A 54 10.53 10.47 -4.45
CA CYS A 54 10.05 9.49 -3.50
C CYS A 54 10.69 8.13 -3.76
N PRO A 55 11.11 7.40 -2.68
CA PRO A 55 11.64 6.06 -2.81
C PRO A 55 10.63 5.08 -3.44
N THR A 56 11.14 4.12 -4.16
CA THR A 56 10.39 3.06 -4.84
C THR A 56 10.65 1.69 -4.20
N ILE A 57 9.91 0.66 -4.63
CA ILE A 57 10.19 -0.74 -4.23
C ILE A 57 11.62 -1.16 -4.64
N LYS A 58 12.15 -0.61 -5.74
CA LYS A 58 13.52 -0.89 -6.17
C LYS A 58 14.54 -0.35 -5.17
N ASP A 59 14.30 0.83 -4.61
CA ASP A 59 15.19 1.42 -3.60
C ASP A 59 15.15 0.61 -2.31
N LEU A 60 13.98 0.15 -1.89
CA LEU A 60 13.82 -0.75 -0.75
C LEU A 60 14.57 -2.07 -0.97
N TRP A 61 14.40 -2.67 -2.15
CA TRP A 61 15.14 -3.89 -2.52
C TRP A 61 16.64 -3.70 -2.44
N MET A 62 17.17 -2.60 -2.99
CA MET A 62 18.61 -2.29 -2.95
C MET A 62 19.09 -2.10 -1.50
N ALA A 63 18.34 -1.38 -0.67
CA ALA A 63 18.70 -1.15 0.72
C ALA A 63 18.78 -2.47 1.50
N LEU A 64 17.77 -3.33 1.38
CA LEU A 64 17.73 -4.64 2.03
C LEU A 64 18.86 -5.56 1.52
N ASN A 65 19.12 -5.57 0.21
CA ASN A 65 20.17 -6.39 -0.36
C ASN A 65 21.59 -5.96 0.06
N ASN A 66 21.78 -4.70 0.41
CA ASN A 66 23.04 -4.12 0.85
C ASN A 66 23.28 -4.29 2.37
N GLN A 67 22.28 -4.66 3.15
CA GLN A 67 22.45 -4.99 4.56
C GLN A 67 23.31 -6.26 4.70
N ARG A 68 24.06 -6.35 5.81
CA ARG A 68 24.95 -7.51 6.07
C ARG A 68 24.18 -8.74 6.54
N ASP A 69 22.98 -8.56 7.03
CA ASP A 69 22.16 -9.61 7.59
C ASP A 69 21.68 -10.58 6.51
N LYS A 70 21.73 -11.89 6.79
CA LYS A 70 21.29 -12.94 5.87
C LYS A 70 19.80 -12.87 5.60
N ARG A 71 19.02 -12.57 6.66
CA ARG A 71 17.56 -12.52 6.56
C ARG A 71 17.10 -11.33 5.71
N SER A 72 17.79 -10.20 5.80
CA SER A 72 17.55 -9.05 4.93
C SER A 72 17.70 -9.40 3.44
N LYS A 73 18.70 -10.23 3.09
CA LYS A 73 18.89 -10.71 1.71
C LYS A 73 17.79 -11.68 1.27
N GLU A 74 17.24 -12.48 2.17
CA GLU A 74 16.10 -13.34 1.89
C GLU A 74 14.84 -12.52 1.57
N ILE A 75 14.59 -11.45 2.34
CA ILE A 75 13.50 -10.50 2.07
C ILE A 75 13.74 -9.81 0.72
N ALA A 76 14.95 -9.32 0.47
CA ALA A 76 15.31 -8.72 -0.82
C ALA A 76 15.09 -9.70 -1.98
N LEU A 77 15.42 -10.98 -1.82
CA LEU A 77 15.20 -12.00 -2.85
C LEU A 77 13.72 -12.16 -3.18
N ALA A 78 12.84 -12.14 -2.19
CA ALA A 78 11.39 -12.19 -2.40
C ALA A 78 10.87 -10.96 -3.13
N LEU A 79 11.39 -9.76 -2.81
CA LEU A 79 11.00 -8.50 -3.46
C LEU A 79 11.56 -8.36 -4.88
N ARG A 80 12.57 -9.14 -5.28
CA ARG A 80 13.30 -8.97 -6.55
C ARG A 80 12.39 -9.01 -7.77
N ILE A 81 11.36 -9.85 -7.79
CA ILE A 81 10.43 -9.96 -8.92
C ILE A 81 9.66 -8.64 -9.16
N PHE A 82 9.37 -7.91 -8.10
CA PHE A 82 8.68 -6.61 -8.16
C PHE A 82 9.67 -5.45 -8.40
N ALA A 83 10.91 -5.58 -7.93
CA ALA A 83 11.91 -4.51 -8.04
C ALA A 83 12.58 -4.44 -9.42
N THR A 84 12.97 -5.61 -9.98
CA THR A 84 13.76 -5.71 -11.22
C THR A 84 13.30 -6.85 -12.14
N GLY A 85 12.31 -7.63 -11.72
CA GLY A 85 11.80 -8.79 -12.46
C GLY A 85 10.59 -8.44 -13.34
N SER A 86 9.83 -9.47 -13.71
CA SER A 86 8.69 -9.37 -14.63
C SER A 86 7.51 -8.51 -14.08
N MET A 87 7.49 -8.25 -12.77
CA MET A 87 6.45 -7.46 -12.10
C MET A 87 6.94 -6.05 -11.70
N GLN A 88 8.02 -5.55 -12.28
CA GLN A 88 8.64 -4.26 -11.97
C GLN A 88 7.77 -3.02 -12.27
N ALA A 89 6.61 -3.19 -12.89
CA ALA A 89 5.67 -2.09 -13.12
C ALA A 89 5.31 -1.33 -11.83
N PHE A 90 5.26 -2.03 -10.68
CA PHE A 90 5.00 -1.43 -9.37
C PHE A 90 6.22 -0.72 -8.75
N ALA A 91 7.40 -0.88 -9.32
CA ALA A 91 8.62 -0.23 -8.85
C ALA A 91 8.93 1.08 -9.59
N GLN A 92 8.07 1.50 -10.51
CA GLN A 92 8.24 2.73 -11.25
C GLN A 92 7.62 3.92 -10.52
N PRO A 93 8.14 5.13 -10.70
CA PRO A 93 7.45 6.34 -10.28
C PRO A 93 6.06 6.41 -10.91
N THR A 94 5.10 7.00 -10.18
CA THR A 94 3.75 7.22 -10.70
C THR A 94 3.80 8.05 -11.99
N ASN A 95 3.29 7.50 -13.07
CA ASN A 95 3.27 8.11 -14.41
C ASN A 95 1.85 8.49 -14.86
N VAL A 96 0.89 8.44 -13.96
CA VAL A 96 -0.53 8.76 -14.21
C VAL A 96 -0.86 10.06 -13.50
N ASP A 97 -1.59 10.94 -14.17
CA ASP A 97 -2.12 12.15 -13.54
C ASP A 97 -3.25 11.81 -12.57
N MET A 98 -2.97 12.00 -11.30
CA MET A 98 -3.88 11.74 -10.19
C MET A 98 -4.54 13.02 -9.65
N SER A 99 -4.46 14.14 -10.36
CA SER A 99 -5.05 15.43 -9.97
C SER A 99 -6.54 15.56 -10.30
N ASN A 100 -7.08 14.62 -11.07
CA ASN A 100 -8.48 14.63 -11.48
C ASN A 100 -9.43 14.42 -10.30
N ARG A 101 -10.59 15.10 -10.33
CA ARG A 101 -11.64 14.94 -9.31
C ARG A 101 -12.33 13.56 -9.37
N LEU A 102 -12.34 12.93 -10.54
CA LEU A 102 -12.87 11.58 -10.75
C LEU A 102 -11.73 10.68 -11.18
N ILE A 103 -11.44 9.66 -10.37
CA ILE A 103 -10.39 8.68 -10.62
C ILE A 103 -11.03 7.30 -10.58
N CYS A 104 -10.75 6.48 -11.58
CA CYS A 104 -11.19 5.09 -11.65
C CYS A 104 -9.98 4.16 -11.78
N PHE A 105 -9.85 3.22 -10.84
CA PHE A 105 -8.84 2.17 -10.89
C PHE A 105 -9.45 0.92 -11.52
N ASN A 106 -9.01 0.55 -12.71
CA ASN A 106 -9.41 -0.68 -13.36
C ASN A 106 -8.33 -1.75 -13.17
N ILE A 107 -8.65 -2.78 -12.38
CA ILE A 107 -7.75 -3.91 -12.09
C ILE A 107 -8.14 -5.20 -12.81
N GLN A 108 -9.14 -5.16 -13.69
CA GLN A 108 -9.70 -6.33 -14.35
C GLN A 108 -8.67 -7.10 -15.19
N SER A 109 -7.79 -6.37 -15.87
CA SER A 109 -6.74 -6.94 -16.73
C SER A 109 -5.49 -7.43 -15.98
N LEU A 110 -5.41 -7.21 -14.66
CA LEU A 110 -4.27 -7.68 -13.88
C LEU A 110 -4.36 -9.19 -13.64
N GLY A 111 -3.21 -9.87 -13.80
CA GLY A 111 -3.10 -11.29 -13.45
C GLY A 111 -3.32 -11.54 -11.95
N GLU A 112 -3.77 -12.73 -11.60
CA GLU A 112 -4.13 -13.09 -10.21
C GLU A 112 -3.02 -12.82 -9.19
N GLN A 113 -1.76 -12.99 -9.58
CA GLN A 113 -0.62 -12.72 -8.68
C GLN A 113 -0.38 -11.23 -8.41
N LEU A 114 -0.80 -10.36 -9.33
CA LEU A 114 -0.62 -8.90 -9.20
C LEU A 114 -1.81 -8.23 -8.51
N LYS A 115 -3.00 -8.82 -8.59
CA LYS A 115 -4.21 -8.24 -8.01
C LYS A 115 -4.07 -7.87 -6.54
N PRO A 116 -3.58 -8.74 -5.63
CA PRO A 116 -3.48 -8.40 -4.21
C PRO A 116 -2.55 -7.20 -3.95
N VAL A 117 -1.41 -7.16 -4.62
CA VAL A 117 -0.45 -6.04 -4.51
C VAL A 117 -1.04 -4.74 -5.06
N ALA A 118 -1.74 -4.82 -6.19
CA ALA A 118 -2.43 -3.67 -6.78
C ALA A 118 -3.55 -3.16 -5.87
N MET A 119 -4.35 -4.05 -5.30
CA MET A 119 -5.43 -3.70 -4.36
C MET A 119 -4.87 -2.98 -3.13
N LEU A 120 -3.80 -3.51 -2.53
CA LEU A 120 -3.16 -2.91 -1.37
C LEU A 120 -2.60 -1.51 -1.71
N SER A 121 -1.93 -1.37 -2.86
CA SER A 121 -1.38 -0.09 -3.32
C SER A 121 -2.47 0.94 -3.62
N MET A 122 -3.58 0.50 -4.20
CA MET A 122 -4.75 1.32 -4.51
C MET A 122 -5.45 1.80 -3.23
N LEU A 123 -5.64 0.92 -2.25
CA LEU A 123 -6.23 1.26 -0.95
C LEU A 123 -5.35 2.26 -0.19
N GLU A 124 -4.03 2.10 -0.24
CA GLU A 124 -3.09 3.06 0.35
C GLU A 124 -3.17 4.44 -0.32
N TYR A 125 -3.25 4.48 -1.65
CA TYR A 125 -3.48 5.73 -2.37
C TYR A 125 -4.80 6.39 -1.94
N ILE A 126 -5.90 5.64 -1.90
CA ILE A 126 -7.22 6.15 -1.50
C ILE A 126 -7.16 6.73 -0.09
N ASN A 127 -6.56 6.02 0.87
CA ASN A 127 -6.41 6.52 2.24
C ASN A 127 -5.62 7.83 2.29
N THR A 128 -4.51 7.89 1.57
CA THR A 128 -3.67 9.10 1.52
C THR A 128 -4.43 10.27 0.88
N ALA A 129 -5.16 10.02 -0.21
CA ALA A 129 -5.97 11.01 -0.90
C ALA A 129 -7.10 11.55 -0.01
N VAL A 130 -7.84 10.66 0.67
CA VAL A 130 -8.91 11.04 1.60
C VAL A 130 -8.38 11.96 2.71
N MET A 131 -7.26 11.58 3.35
CA MET A 131 -6.66 12.40 4.39
C MET A 131 -6.11 13.74 3.87
N SER A 132 -5.59 13.75 2.64
CA SER A 132 -5.09 14.97 2.01
C SER A 132 -6.22 15.91 1.61
N ASN A 133 -7.31 15.39 1.06
CA ASN A 133 -8.49 16.17 0.65
C ASN A 133 -9.13 16.87 1.85
N GLU A 134 -9.34 16.16 2.94
CA GLU A 134 -9.89 16.76 4.18
C GLU A 134 -8.98 17.85 4.75
N ARG A 135 -7.65 17.65 4.71
CA ARG A 135 -6.70 18.63 5.19
C ARG A 135 -6.69 19.90 4.33
N ASN A 136 -6.82 19.73 3.00
CA ASN A 136 -6.80 20.85 2.06
C ASN A 136 -8.12 21.61 2.01
N ASP A 137 -9.25 20.89 2.11
CA ASP A 137 -10.59 21.47 2.18
C ASP A 137 -11.50 20.61 3.09
N PRO A 138 -11.62 20.94 4.39
CA PRO A 138 -12.45 20.18 5.33
C PRO A 138 -13.96 20.17 4.99
N LYS A 139 -14.41 21.02 4.08
CA LYS A 139 -15.81 21.05 3.62
C LYS A 139 -16.05 20.16 2.41
N ALA A 140 -15.00 19.81 1.66
CA ALA A 140 -15.13 18.90 0.53
C ALA A 140 -15.29 17.46 1.02
N ALA A 141 -16.28 16.76 0.47
CA ALA A 141 -16.48 15.34 0.72
C ALA A 141 -15.76 14.48 -0.32
N THR A 142 -15.14 13.39 0.13
CA THR A 142 -14.56 12.38 -0.77
C THR A 142 -15.47 11.16 -0.83
N TRP A 143 -15.86 10.77 -2.03
CA TRP A 143 -16.71 9.60 -2.27
C TRP A 143 -15.87 8.47 -2.85
N VAL A 144 -15.93 7.30 -2.24
CA VAL A 144 -15.20 6.10 -2.67
C VAL A 144 -16.19 4.99 -2.97
N TYR A 145 -16.16 4.48 -4.19
CA TYR A 145 -17.00 3.38 -4.63
C TYR A 145 -16.14 2.15 -4.90
N PHE A 146 -16.48 1.04 -4.28
CA PHE A 146 -15.84 -0.25 -4.48
C PHE A 146 -16.81 -1.15 -5.23
N ASP A 147 -16.62 -1.25 -6.54
CA ASP A 147 -17.36 -2.23 -7.33
C ASP A 147 -16.77 -3.63 -7.12
N GLU A 148 -17.64 -4.64 -7.04
CA GLU A 148 -17.26 -6.02 -6.72
C GLU A 148 -16.42 -6.09 -5.43
N ILE A 149 -16.89 -5.42 -4.35
CA ILE A 149 -16.15 -5.27 -3.08
C ILE A 149 -15.69 -6.61 -2.49
N TYR A 150 -16.39 -7.70 -2.78
CA TYR A 150 -16.03 -9.04 -2.32
C TYR A 150 -14.61 -9.47 -2.76
N LEU A 151 -14.09 -8.90 -3.86
CA LEU A 151 -12.71 -9.17 -4.31
C LEU A 151 -11.68 -8.69 -3.29
N LEU A 152 -11.94 -7.56 -2.63
CA LEU A 152 -11.09 -7.01 -1.56
C LEU A 152 -11.23 -7.81 -0.25
N LEU A 153 -12.39 -8.44 -0.04
CA LEU A 153 -12.68 -9.18 1.17
C LEU A 153 -12.17 -10.64 1.14
N ARG A 154 -11.81 -11.16 -0.04
CA ARG A 154 -11.25 -12.52 -0.17
C ARG A 154 -9.88 -12.69 0.46
N ASP A 155 -9.04 -11.68 0.37
CA ASP A 155 -7.70 -11.67 0.95
C ASP A 155 -7.72 -10.97 2.31
N SER A 156 -7.18 -11.64 3.34
CA SER A 156 -7.25 -11.17 4.73
C SER A 156 -6.51 -9.84 4.96
N LEU A 157 -5.41 -9.58 4.23
CA LEU A 157 -4.66 -8.33 4.37
C LEU A 157 -5.44 -7.17 3.75
N SER A 158 -5.96 -7.36 2.53
CA SER A 158 -6.82 -6.38 1.86
C SER A 158 -8.10 -6.11 2.65
N ALA A 159 -8.73 -7.16 3.21
CA ALA A 159 -9.93 -7.03 4.05
C ALA A 159 -9.65 -6.21 5.31
N ASN A 160 -8.57 -6.50 6.05
CA ASN A 160 -8.16 -5.74 7.23
C ASN A 160 -7.84 -4.29 6.90
N PHE A 161 -7.15 -4.06 5.80
CA PHE A 161 -6.80 -2.72 5.35
C PHE A 161 -8.06 -1.92 4.97
N LEU A 162 -8.99 -2.55 4.23
CA LEU A 162 -10.28 -1.96 3.88
C LEU A 162 -11.11 -1.63 5.14
N TYR A 163 -11.23 -2.57 6.07
CA TYR A 163 -11.96 -2.37 7.33
C TYR A 163 -11.42 -1.18 8.14
N THR A 164 -10.10 -1.10 8.27
CA THR A 164 -9.45 0.01 8.98
C THR A 164 -9.69 1.35 8.26
N SER A 165 -9.60 1.35 6.93
CA SER A 165 -9.83 2.52 6.07
C SER A 165 -11.28 2.98 6.17
N TRP A 166 -12.23 2.06 6.08
CA TRP A 166 -13.68 2.35 6.18
C TRP A 166 -14.03 3.07 7.48
N LYS A 167 -13.48 2.59 8.60
CA LYS A 167 -13.67 3.25 9.90
C LYS A 167 -13.04 4.64 9.97
N ARG A 168 -11.90 4.83 9.29
CA ARG A 168 -11.20 6.11 9.24
C ARG A 168 -11.89 7.14 8.36
N PHE A 169 -12.53 6.74 7.27
CA PHE A 169 -13.17 7.62 6.29
C PHE A 169 -14.12 8.64 6.95
N ARG A 170 -14.91 8.21 7.92
CA ARG A 170 -15.81 9.09 8.67
C ARG A 170 -15.09 10.30 9.32
N LYS A 171 -13.83 10.13 9.76
CA LYS A 171 -13.06 11.21 10.39
C LYS A 171 -12.54 12.22 9.39
N TYR A 172 -12.48 11.86 8.12
CA TYR A 172 -11.90 12.66 7.05
C TYR A 172 -12.95 13.07 6.01
N ASN A 173 -14.20 13.23 6.45
CA ASN A 173 -15.33 13.62 5.59
C ASN A 173 -15.40 12.79 4.30
N ALA A 174 -15.16 11.48 4.40
CA ALA A 174 -15.23 10.56 3.30
C ALA A 174 -16.34 9.53 3.48
N TYR A 175 -16.93 9.13 2.37
CA TYR A 175 -18.05 8.19 2.29
C TYR A 175 -17.66 7.01 1.41
N ALA A 176 -17.84 5.81 1.90
CA ALA A 176 -17.55 4.59 1.16
C ALA A 176 -18.83 3.83 0.82
N THR A 177 -18.90 3.32 -0.39
CA THR A 177 -19.98 2.48 -0.89
C THR A 177 -19.40 1.21 -1.49
N GLY A 178 -19.76 0.06 -0.94
CA GLY A 178 -19.46 -1.24 -1.50
C GLY A 178 -20.61 -1.71 -2.40
N ILE A 179 -20.29 -2.20 -3.58
CA ILE A 179 -21.22 -2.76 -4.56
C ILE A 179 -20.89 -4.24 -4.71
N THR A 180 -21.90 -5.09 -4.63
CA THR A 180 -21.77 -6.52 -4.84
C THR A 180 -23.05 -7.09 -5.42
N GLN A 181 -22.95 -8.14 -6.20
CA GLN A 181 -24.12 -8.85 -6.76
C GLN A 181 -24.77 -9.76 -5.71
N ASN A 182 -23.97 -10.29 -4.79
CA ASN A 182 -24.44 -11.22 -3.75
C ASN A 182 -23.80 -10.88 -2.40
N VAL A 183 -24.60 -10.60 -1.39
CA VAL A 183 -24.13 -10.31 -0.03
C VAL A 183 -23.38 -11.48 0.58
N GLN A 184 -23.72 -12.73 0.22
CA GLN A 184 -23.03 -13.93 0.74
C GLN A 184 -21.54 -13.95 0.34
N ASP A 185 -21.18 -13.38 -0.82
CA ASP A 185 -19.79 -13.32 -1.25
C ASP A 185 -18.92 -12.44 -0.32
N CYS A 186 -19.54 -11.51 0.40
CA CYS A 186 -18.87 -10.68 1.40
C CYS A 186 -18.65 -11.42 2.74
N LEU A 187 -19.32 -12.53 2.98
CA LEU A 187 -19.26 -13.31 4.23
C LEU A 187 -18.32 -14.52 4.15
N THR A 188 -17.52 -14.61 3.10
CA THR A 188 -16.61 -15.75 2.86
C THR A 188 -15.33 -15.71 3.68
N ASN A 189 -15.06 -14.61 4.38
CA ASN A 189 -13.87 -14.42 5.22
C ASN A 189 -14.30 -14.00 6.62
N ASP A 190 -13.75 -14.63 7.66
CA ASP A 190 -14.03 -14.30 9.08
C ASP A 190 -13.66 -12.85 9.47
N THR A 191 -12.93 -12.15 8.59
CA THR A 191 -12.52 -10.75 8.78
C THR A 191 -13.50 -9.75 8.12
N ALA A 192 -14.46 -10.22 7.30
CA ALA A 192 -15.36 -9.36 6.50
C ALA A 192 -16.55 -8.80 7.31
#